data_009309999c251f872c2ebdf233eb25ec
#
_entry.id   009309999c251f872c2ebdf233eb25ec
#
_cell.length_a   1.000
_cell.length_b   1.000
_cell.length_c   1.000
_cell.angle_alpha   90.00
_cell.angle_beta   90.00
_cell.angle_gamma   90.00
#
_symmetry.space_group_name_H-M   'P 1'
#
loop_
_entity.id
_entity.type
_entity.pdbx_description
1 polymer ?
#
loop_
_entity_poly.entity_id
_entity_poly.type
_entity_poly.pdbx_seq_one_letter_code
_entity_poly.pdbx_strand_id
1 'polypeptide(L)'
;LWVKEARLFKFGSGTGSNFSNIRGAGEPLSGGGTSSGLLSFLKIGDRAAGAIKSGGTTRRAAKMVTLDLDHPDIEEYIDWKPSEEEKVSALVIGSSILQKHADSIMESIWAFEEDEGRFDQKINIDLKKAMVRAINDSVPQAHIQRILDLAGQGWKGLEFESLDTDWQGE
;
A
#
# COMPACT_ATOMS: atom_id res chain seq x y z
N LEU A 1 12.05 19.85 16.02
CA LEU A 1 12.81 18.96 15.15
C LEU A 1 12.31 19.07 13.70
N TRP A 2 11.08 18.65 13.40
CA TRP A 2 10.52 18.47 12.04
C TRP A 2 10.59 19.73 11.15
N VAL A 3 10.35 20.92 11.69
CA VAL A 3 10.43 22.20 10.93
C VAL A 3 11.86 22.49 10.45
N LYS A 4 12.87 22.15 11.29
CA LYS A 4 14.28 22.35 10.91
C LYS A 4 14.68 21.34 9.83
N GLU A 5 14.29 20.08 9.99
CA GLU A 5 14.54 19.01 9.00
C GLU A 5 13.86 19.32 7.66
N ALA A 6 12.60 19.75 7.67
CA ALA A 6 11.87 20.15 6.47
C ALA A 6 12.62 21.24 5.66
N ARG A 7 13.20 22.21 6.35
CA ARG A 7 14.04 23.23 5.70
C ARG A 7 15.30 22.65 5.08
N LEU A 8 15.99 21.74 5.77
CA LEU A 8 17.18 21.07 5.26
C LEU A 8 16.85 20.19 4.05
N PHE A 9 15.75 19.46 4.09
CA PHE A 9 15.27 18.64 2.98
C PHE A 9 14.96 19.48 1.73
N LYS A 10 14.35 20.66 1.93
CA LYS A 10 14.05 21.57 0.82
C LYS A 10 15.32 22.03 0.08
N PHE A 11 16.44 22.09 0.76
CA PHE A 11 17.75 22.44 0.17
C PHE A 11 18.58 21.22 -0.27
N GLY A 12 17.99 20.02 -0.27
CA GLY A 12 18.65 18.80 -0.75
C GLY A 12 19.66 18.20 0.22
N SER A 13 19.62 18.59 1.50
CA SER A 13 20.49 18.07 2.55
C SER A 13 19.83 16.91 3.30
N GLY A 14 20.65 16.02 3.89
CA GLY A 14 20.21 14.98 4.79
C GLY A 14 20.23 15.41 6.25
N THR A 15 19.55 14.65 7.10
CA THR A 15 19.54 14.82 8.55
C THR A 15 19.82 13.52 9.28
N GLY A 16 20.40 13.61 10.48
CA GLY A 16 20.57 12.49 11.41
C GLY A 16 20.08 12.88 12.79
N SER A 17 19.32 12.00 13.44
CA SER A 17 18.79 12.26 14.79
C SER A 17 18.75 10.99 15.61
N ASN A 18 19.12 11.09 16.90
CA ASN A 18 18.95 10.04 17.87
C ASN A 18 17.56 10.18 18.53
N PHE A 19 16.81 9.09 18.59
CA PHE A 19 15.46 9.01 19.12
C PHE A 19 15.36 8.23 20.43
N SER A 20 16.48 7.80 21.02
CA SER A 20 16.51 6.98 22.23
C SER A 20 15.84 7.63 23.45
N ASN A 21 15.68 8.95 23.46
CA ASN A 21 14.97 9.67 24.52
C ASN A 21 13.44 9.72 24.34
N ILE A 22 12.90 9.15 23.26
CA ILE A 22 11.44 9.03 23.08
C ILE A 22 10.96 7.84 23.89
N ARG A 23 9.84 8.00 24.59
CA ARG A 23 9.24 6.92 25.37
C ARG A 23 8.77 5.78 24.49
N GLY A 24 8.93 4.56 24.99
CA GLY A 24 8.40 3.36 24.35
C GLY A 24 6.88 3.31 24.33
N ALA A 25 6.34 2.42 23.50
CA ALA A 25 4.91 2.21 23.39
C ALA A 25 4.32 1.69 24.72
N GLY A 26 3.16 2.21 25.11
CA GLY A 26 2.48 1.82 26.35
C GLY A 26 3.02 2.43 27.62
N GLU A 27 4.14 3.15 27.62
CA GLU A 27 4.66 3.84 28.80
C GLU A 27 3.69 4.93 29.30
N PRO A 28 3.49 5.04 30.62
CA PRO A 28 2.57 6.01 31.19
C PRO A 28 3.05 7.45 30.99
N LEU A 29 2.10 8.34 30.69
CA LEU A 29 2.36 9.77 30.57
C LEU A 29 2.00 10.49 31.87
N SER A 30 2.76 11.53 32.22
CA SER A 30 2.54 12.32 33.46
C SER A 30 1.18 13.03 33.48
N GLY A 31 0.57 13.29 32.34
CA GLY A 31 -0.76 13.89 32.19
C GLY A 31 -1.91 12.88 32.08
N GLY A 32 -1.64 11.59 32.28
CA GLY A 32 -2.58 10.49 32.05
C GLY A 32 -2.54 9.96 30.61
N GLY A 33 -2.89 8.69 30.45
CA GLY A 33 -2.78 7.96 29.18
C GLY A 33 -1.41 7.30 28.98
N THR A 34 -1.19 6.74 27.80
CA THR A 34 0.01 5.98 27.44
C THR A 34 0.68 6.54 26.19
N SER A 35 1.99 6.33 26.07
CA SER A 35 2.77 6.70 24.89
C SER A 35 2.37 5.87 23.68
N SER A 36 2.29 6.50 22.52
CA SER A 36 2.09 5.81 21.23
C SER A 36 3.36 5.17 20.66
N GLY A 37 4.46 5.29 21.38
CA GLY A 37 5.74 4.68 21.03
C GLY A 37 6.56 5.44 19.98
N LEU A 38 7.79 4.99 19.83
CA LEU A 38 8.78 5.56 18.93
C LEU A 38 8.32 5.59 17.47
N LEU A 39 7.77 4.48 16.97
CA LEU A 39 7.42 4.36 15.56
C LEU A 39 6.36 5.37 15.11
N SER A 40 5.47 5.77 16.00
CA SER A 40 4.48 6.79 15.73
C SER A 40 5.12 8.14 15.37
N PHE A 41 6.20 8.50 16.05
CA PHE A 41 6.99 9.70 15.77
C PHE A 41 7.84 9.56 14.51
N LEU A 42 8.41 8.38 14.27
CA LEU A 42 9.20 8.11 13.08
C LEU A 42 8.35 8.21 11.80
N LYS A 43 7.12 7.71 11.83
CA LYS A 43 6.16 7.82 10.72
C LYS A 43 5.87 9.28 10.33
N ILE A 44 5.83 10.20 11.29
CA ILE A 44 5.67 11.64 10.99
C ILE A 44 6.86 12.14 10.16
N GLY A 45 8.09 11.83 10.59
CA GLY A 45 9.30 12.23 9.88
C GLY A 45 9.45 11.60 8.51
N ASP A 46 9.09 10.34 8.37
CA ASP A 46 9.12 9.60 7.10
C ASP A 46 8.14 10.22 6.08
N ARG A 47 6.90 10.49 6.50
CA ARG A 47 5.90 11.17 5.66
C ARG A 47 6.31 12.59 5.28
N ALA A 48 6.89 13.34 6.22
CA ALA A 48 7.41 14.67 5.94
C ALA A 48 8.56 14.64 4.92
N ALA A 49 9.49 13.70 5.09
CA ALA A 49 10.60 13.52 4.15
C ALA A 49 10.11 13.12 2.75
N GLY A 50 9.13 12.22 2.66
CA GLY A 50 8.54 11.80 1.39
C GLY A 50 7.77 12.92 0.66
N ALA A 51 7.11 13.82 1.42
CA ALA A 51 6.32 14.91 0.87
C ALA A 51 7.17 16.10 0.41
N ILE A 52 8.35 16.32 1.00
CA ILE A 52 9.20 17.47 0.71
C ILE A 52 10.13 17.13 -0.44
N LYS A 53 9.82 17.68 -1.62
CA LYS A 53 10.70 17.60 -2.78
C LYS A 53 11.68 18.80 -2.75
N SER A 54 12.98 18.55 -2.96
CA SER A 54 13.92 19.64 -3.17
C SER A 54 13.57 20.38 -4.47
N GLY A 55 13.42 21.69 -4.38
CA GLY A 55 12.98 22.51 -5.51
C GLY A 55 13.88 22.34 -6.73
N GLY A 56 13.40 21.65 -7.75
CA GLY A 56 14.06 21.51 -9.05
C GLY A 56 15.10 20.39 -9.15
N THR A 57 15.41 19.66 -8.11
CA THR A 57 16.32 18.51 -8.16
C THR A 57 15.61 17.21 -7.78
N THR A 58 16.01 16.12 -8.44
CA THR A 58 15.43 14.77 -8.28
C THR A 58 15.86 14.06 -6.99
N ARG A 59 16.65 14.72 -6.12
CA ARG A 59 17.13 14.10 -4.89
C ARG A 59 16.02 14.00 -3.85
N ARG A 60 15.78 12.79 -3.38
CA ARG A 60 14.92 12.52 -2.23
C ARG A 60 15.59 12.99 -0.94
N ALA A 61 14.79 13.38 0.06
CA ALA A 61 15.29 13.68 1.39
C ALA A 61 15.93 12.42 2.01
N ALA A 62 17.09 12.58 2.64
CA ALA A 62 17.76 11.50 3.37
C ALA A 62 17.66 11.77 4.87
N LYS A 63 17.09 10.81 5.61
CA LYS A 63 16.97 10.87 7.07
C LYS A 63 17.60 9.63 7.69
N MET A 64 18.60 9.85 8.54
CA MET A 64 19.15 8.80 9.40
C MET A 64 18.53 8.91 10.79
N VAL A 65 18.19 7.75 11.35
CA VAL A 65 17.69 7.62 12.71
C VAL A 65 18.56 6.62 13.44
N THR A 66 18.94 6.95 14.66
CA THR A 66 19.63 6.03 15.58
C THR A 66 18.77 5.77 16.80
N LEU A 67 18.88 4.56 17.33
CA LEU A 67 18.20 4.10 18.53
C LEU A 67 19.15 3.23 19.34
N ASP A 68 19.18 3.44 20.65
CA ASP A 68 20.00 2.64 21.55
C ASP A 68 19.40 1.25 21.72
N LEU A 69 20.24 0.23 21.88
CA LEU A 69 19.81 -1.17 21.93
C LEU A 69 18.95 -1.54 23.14
N ASP A 70 18.99 -0.75 24.19
CA ASP A 70 18.20 -0.92 25.42
C ASP A 70 16.84 -0.19 25.37
N HIS A 71 16.50 0.43 24.23
CA HIS A 71 15.21 1.09 24.08
C HIS A 71 14.05 0.07 24.05
N PRO A 72 12.93 0.32 24.75
CA PRO A 72 11.80 -0.62 24.82
C PRO A 72 11.24 -1.04 23.45
N ASP A 73 11.25 -0.14 22.46
CA ASP A 73 10.71 -0.39 21.12
C ASP A 73 11.78 -0.88 20.13
N ILE A 74 12.95 -1.39 20.58
CA ILE A 74 14.07 -1.72 19.69
C ILE A 74 13.72 -2.84 18.71
N GLU A 75 13.01 -3.87 19.14
CA GLU A 75 12.61 -4.98 18.28
C GLU A 75 11.68 -4.49 17.17
N GLU A 76 10.65 -3.71 17.52
CA GLU A 76 9.71 -3.13 16.57
C GLU A 76 10.39 -2.16 15.59
N TYR A 77 11.41 -1.44 16.07
CA TYR A 77 12.22 -0.56 15.21
C TYR A 77 13.05 -1.34 14.18
N ILE A 78 13.65 -2.46 14.57
CA ILE A 78 14.41 -3.33 13.67
C ILE A 78 13.49 -3.93 12.60
N ASP A 79 12.32 -4.40 13.01
CA ASP A 79 11.36 -5.08 12.13
C ASP A 79 10.51 -4.12 11.28
N TRP A 80 10.58 -2.83 11.56
CA TRP A 80 9.73 -1.85 10.88
C TRP A 80 9.92 -1.84 9.36
N LYS A 81 11.16 -1.79 8.88
CA LYS A 81 11.43 -1.73 7.44
C LYS A 81 11.04 -3.04 6.73
N PRO A 82 11.44 -4.23 7.19
CA PRO A 82 10.94 -5.48 6.64
C PRO A 82 9.42 -5.57 6.59
N SER A 83 8.73 -5.20 7.67
CA SER A 83 7.27 -5.22 7.71
C SER A 83 6.60 -4.27 6.71
N GLU A 84 7.16 -3.10 6.46
CA GLU A 84 6.64 -2.19 5.44
C GLU A 84 6.88 -2.73 4.02
N GLU A 85 8.02 -3.37 3.77
CA GLU A 85 8.31 -4.03 2.49
C GLU A 85 7.39 -5.22 2.22
N GLU A 86 7.11 -6.04 3.23
CA GLU A 86 6.14 -7.13 3.13
C GLU A 86 4.73 -6.63 2.80
N LYS A 87 4.27 -5.55 3.44
CA LYS A 87 2.98 -4.93 3.14
C LYS A 87 2.90 -4.42 1.71
N VAL A 88 3.95 -3.76 1.23
CA VAL A 88 4.01 -3.27 -0.15
C VAL A 88 3.98 -4.43 -1.12
N SER A 89 4.77 -5.48 -0.88
CA SER A 89 4.77 -6.70 -1.70
C SER A 89 3.40 -7.35 -1.75
N ALA A 90 2.72 -7.47 -0.61
CA ALA A 90 1.36 -8.02 -0.54
C ALA A 90 0.35 -7.18 -1.33
N LEU A 91 0.46 -5.84 -1.28
CA LEU A 91 -0.40 -4.95 -2.06
C LEU A 91 -0.16 -5.07 -3.58
N VAL A 92 1.10 -5.16 -4.00
CA VAL A 92 1.48 -5.35 -5.41
C VAL A 92 0.93 -6.67 -5.95
N ILE A 93 1.16 -7.77 -5.21
CA ILE A 93 0.65 -9.09 -5.59
C ILE A 93 -0.88 -9.07 -5.62
N GLY A 94 -1.53 -8.50 -4.59
CA GLY A 94 -2.98 -8.40 -4.51
C GLY A 94 -3.59 -7.61 -5.67
N SER A 95 -3.02 -6.47 -6.04
CA SER A 95 -3.47 -5.67 -7.18
C SER A 95 -3.31 -6.41 -8.52
N SER A 96 -2.20 -7.13 -8.69
CA SER A 96 -1.96 -7.95 -9.89
C SER A 96 -2.97 -9.10 -10.02
N ILE A 97 -3.29 -9.78 -8.91
CA ILE A 97 -4.31 -10.84 -8.88
C ILE A 97 -5.69 -10.26 -9.23
N LEU A 98 -6.05 -9.12 -8.62
CA LEU A 98 -7.32 -8.45 -8.90
C LEU A 98 -7.44 -8.05 -10.37
N GLN A 99 -6.39 -7.46 -10.96
CA GLN A 99 -6.37 -7.09 -12.38
C GLN A 99 -6.58 -8.31 -13.27
N LYS A 100 -5.80 -9.37 -13.07
CA LYS A 100 -5.90 -10.61 -13.84
C LYS A 100 -7.32 -11.20 -13.84
N HIS A 101 -7.97 -11.22 -12.66
CA HIS A 101 -9.33 -11.76 -12.56
C HIS A 101 -10.38 -10.81 -13.13
N ALA A 102 -10.19 -9.49 -12.99
CA ALA A 102 -11.07 -8.51 -13.62
C ALA A 102 -11.04 -8.65 -15.16
N ASP A 103 -9.85 -8.75 -15.72
CA ASP A 103 -9.67 -8.93 -17.18
C ASP A 103 -10.33 -10.24 -17.64
N SER A 104 -10.10 -11.35 -16.92
CA SER A 104 -10.70 -12.64 -17.27
C SER A 104 -12.24 -12.64 -17.19
N ILE A 105 -12.82 -11.97 -16.19
CA ILE A 105 -14.28 -11.83 -16.06
C ILE A 105 -14.82 -10.93 -17.17
N MET A 106 -14.20 -9.77 -17.42
CA MET A 106 -14.60 -8.85 -18.47
C MET A 106 -14.52 -9.50 -19.85
N GLU A 107 -13.42 -10.19 -20.15
CA GLU A 107 -13.24 -10.92 -21.39
C GLU A 107 -14.34 -11.98 -21.58
N SER A 108 -14.64 -12.75 -20.56
CA SER A 108 -15.70 -13.78 -20.63
C SER A 108 -17.09 -13.20 -20.86
N ILE A 109 -17.36 -11.98 -20.39
CA ILE A 109 -18.63 -11.27 -20.60
C ILE A 109 -18.70 -10.76 -22.05
N TRP A 110 -17.65 -10.10 -22.52
CA TRP A 110 -17.68 -9.40 -23.82
C TRP A 110 -17.35 -10.29 -25.03
N ALA A 111 -16.72 -11.45 -24.81
CA ALA A 111 -16.54 -12.48 -25.83
C ALA A 111 -17.83 -13.31 -26.08
N PHE A 112 -18.84 -13.20 -25.19
CA PHE A 112 -20.10 -13.90 -25.38
C PHE A 112 -20.93 -13.19 -26.47
N GLU A 113 -21.25 -13.92 -27.54
CA GLU A 113 -21.85 -13.35 -28.77
C GLU A 113 -23.28 -12.86 -28.58
N GLU A 114 -24.07 -13.56 -27.74
CA GLU A 114 -25.46 -13.21 -27.51
C GLU A 114 -25.60 -12.22 -26.34
N ASP A 115 -26.38 -11.15 -26.55
CA ASP A 115 -26.66 -10.18 -25.49
C ASP A 115 -27.51 -10.78 -24.37
N GLU A 116 -28.45 -11.65 -24.78
CA GLU A 116 -29.33 -12.36 -23.84
C GLU A 116 -28.58 -13.51 -23.19
N GLY A 117 -28.40 -13.43 -21.87
CA GLY A 117 -27.65 -14.43 -21.08
C GLY A 117 -26.18 -14.15 -20.85
N ARG A 118 -25.63 -13.07 -21.40
CA ARG A 118 -24.21 -12.66 -21.24
C ARG A 118 -23.77 -12.61 -19.78
N PHE A 119 -24.63 -12.14 -18.90
CA PHE A 119 -24.40 -12.04 -17.46
C PHE A 119 -24.94 -13.23 -16.66
N ASP A 120 -25.63 -14.16 -17.31
CA ASP A 120 -26.17 -15.34 -16.62
C ASP A 120 -25.13 -16.46 -16.57
N GLN A 121 -24.68 -16.79 -15.37
CA GLN A 121 -23.70 -17.86 -15.12
C GLN A 121 -24.19 -19.27 -15.53
N LYS A 122 -25.48 -19.46 -15.78
CA LYS A 122 -26.04 -20.74 -16.26
C LYS A 122 -25.91 -20.86 -17.79
N ILE A 123 -25.88 -19.73 -18.47
CA ILE A 123 -25.79 -19.62 -19.94
C ILE A 123 -24.33 -19.37 -20.35
N ASN A 124 -23.69 -18.34 -19.76
CA ASN A 124 -22.30 -18.04 -19.98
C ASN A 124 -21.41 -18.88 -19.04
N ILE A 125 -21.02 -20.06 -19.52
CA ILE A 125 -20.20 -21.01 -18.74
C ILE A 125 -18.78 -20.47 -18.50
N ASP A 126 -18.24 -19.66 -19.41
CA ASP A 126 -16.89 -19.11 -19.26
C ASP A 126 -16.86 -18.01 -18.20
N LEU A 127 -17.91 -17.20 -18.10
CA LEU A 127 -18.10 -16.28 -16.99
C LEU A 127 -18.14 -17.04 -15.65
N LYS A 128 -18.92 -18.13 -15.57
CA LYS A 128 -18.97 -18.95 -14.37
C LYS A 128 -17.59 -19.48 -13.97
N LYS A 129 -16.81 -19.98 -14.94
CA LYS A 129 -15.46 -20.49 -14.70
C LYS A 129 -14.51 -19.38 -14.23
N ALA A 130 -14.60 -18.18 -14.82
CA ALA A 130 -13.80 -17.03 -14.43
C ALA A 130 -14.09 -16.59 -12.99
N MET A 131 -15.38 -16.51 -12.62
CA MET A 131 -15.80 -16.17 -11.26
C MET A 131 -15.36 -17.22 -10.24
N VAL A 132 -15.49 -18.51 -10.54
CA VAL A 132 -15.04 -19.59 -9.64
C VAL A 132 -13.53 -19.54 -9.44
N ARG A 133 -12.76 -19.28 -10.49
CA ARG A 133 -11.30 -19.09 -10.37
C ARG A 133 -10.97 -17.90 -9.46
N ALA A 134 -11.64 -16.78 -9.64
CA ALA A 134 -11.45 -15.59 -8.81
C ALA A 134 -11.73 -15.89 -7.32
N ILE A 135 -12.80 -16.62 -7.02
CA ILE A 135 -13.15 -17.04 -5.65
C ILE A 135 -12.07 -17.96 -5.06
N ASN A 136 -11.59 -18.93 -5.83
CA ASN A 136 -10.54 -19.86 -5.40
C ASN A 136 -9.23 -19.13 -5.11
N ASP A 137 -8.90 -18.07 -5.86
CA ASP A 137 -7.74 -17.21 -5.65
C ASP A 137 -7.99 -16.10 -4.60
N SER A 138 -9.04 -16.28 -3.78
CA SER A 138 -9.38 -15.41 -2.65
C SER A 138 -9.80 -13.98 -3.01
N VAL A 139 -10.26 -13.74 -4.24
CA VAL A 139 -10.82 -12.44 -4.62
C VAL A 139 -12.17 -12.26 -3.88
N PRO A 140 -12.34 -11.15 -3.13
CA PRO A 140 -13.58 -10.90 -2.40
C PRO A 140 -14.80 -10.84 -3.32
N GLN A 141 -15.91 -11.45 -2.92
CA GLN A 141 -17.15 -11.45 -3.72
C GLN A 141 -17.65 -10.03 -4.04
N ALA A 142 -17.44 -9.08 -3.15
CA ALA A 142 -17.79 -7.68 -3.39
C ALA A 142 -17.05 -7.07 -4.59
N HIS A 143 -15.78 -7.47 -4.82
CA HIS A 143 -15.03 -7.05 -6.00
C HIS A 143 -15.55 -7.71 -7.27
N ILE A 144 -15.86 -8.99 -7.22
CA ILE A 144 -16.45 -9.71 -8.37
C ILE A 144 -17.79 -9.06 -8.75
N GLN A 145 -18.65 -8.78 -7.76
CA GLN A 145 -19.92 -8.11 -8.01
C GLN A 145 -19.72 -6.72 -8.62
N ARG A 146 -18.76 -5.95 -8.13
CA ARG A 146 -18.44 -4.64 -8.69
C ARG A 146 -18.00 -4.72 -10.16
N ILE A 147 -17.21 -5.74 -10.53
CA ILE A 147 -16.81 -5.96 -11.93
C ILE A 147 -18.04 -6.24 -12.80
N LEU A 148 -18.96 -7.09 -12.33
CA LEU A 148 -20.21 -7.37 -13.04
C LEU A 148 -21.10 -6.12 -13.20
N ASP A 149 -21.22 -5.32 -12.16
CA ASP A 149 -22.01 -4.09 -12.16
C ASP A 149 -21.45 -3.07 -13.17
N LEU A 150 -20.12 -2.93 -13.23
CA LEU A 150 -19.44 -2.05 -14.17
C LEU A 150 -19.57 -2.56 -15.60
N ALA A 151 -19.44 -3.87 -15.82
CA ALA A 151 -19.70 -4.48 -17.13
C ALA A 151 -21.15 -4.25 -17.56
N GLY A 152 -22.13 -4.37 -16.64
CA GLY A 152 -23.54 -4.06 -16.88
C GLY A 152 -23.81 -2.60 -17.24
N GLN A 153 -22.93 -1.67 -16.84
CA GLN A 153 -22.93 -0.26 -17.26
C GLN A 153 -22.24 -0.03 -18.60
N GLY A 154 -21.71 -1.06 -19.25
CA GLY A 154 -21.07 -0.98 -20.56
C GLY A 154 -19.55 -0.83 -20.53
N TRP A 155 -18.90 -0.94 -19.36
CA TRP A 155 -17.44 -0.94 -19.26
C TRP A 155 -16.87 -2.21 -19.87
N LYS A 156 -15.85 -2.08 -20.74
CA LYS A 156 -15.22 -3.22 -21.44
C LYS A 156 -13.88 -3.64 -20.85
N GLY A 157 -13.34 -2.86 -19.95
CA GLY A 157 -12.09 -3.13 -19.24
C GLY A 157 -12.02 -2.29 -17.97
N LEU A 158 -11.22 -2.72 -17.03
CA LEU A 158 -10.94 -2.02 -15.78
C LEU A 158 -9.44 -1.99 -15.59
N GLU A 159 -8.91 -0.81 -15.31
CA GLU A 159 -7.52 -0.64 -14.89
C GLU A 159 -7.51 -0.35 -13.39
N PHE A 160 -6.84 -1.21 -12.64
CA PHE A 160 -6.52 -0.92 -11.25
C PHE A 160 -5.18 -0.20 -11.22
N GLU A 161 -5.07 0.84 -10.37
CA GLU A 161 -3.77 1.44 -10.09
C GLU A 161 -2.80 0.35 -9.65
N SER A 162 -1.86 0.00 -10.52
CA SER A 162 -0.74 -0.84 -10.12
C SER A 162 0.13 -0.01 -9.18
N LEU A 163 0.32 -0.49 -7.96
CA LEU A 163 1.35 0.04 -7.09
C LEU A 163 2.70 -0.44 -7.67
N ASP A 164 3.13 0.24 -8.73
CA ASP A 164 4.46 0.03 -9.27
C ASP A 164 5.43 0.64 -8.26
N THR A 165 6.07 -0.23 -7.52
CA THR A 165 7.12 0.19 -6.62
C THR A 165 8.35 0.40 -7.48
N ASP A 166 8.90 1.60 -7.50
CA ASP A 166 10.25 1.95 -8.01
C ASP A 166 11.38 1.12 -7.34
N TRP A 167 11.04 -0.06 -6.82
CA TRP A 167 11.93 -0.99 -6.11
C TRP A 167 12.53 -2.07 -7.00
N GLN A 168 12.25 -2.07 -8.28
CA GLN A 168 13.09 -2.81 -9.20
C GLN A 168 14.36 -1.98 -9.35
N GLY A 169 15.24 -2.18 -8.36
CA GLY A 169 16.49 -1.51 -8.28
C GLY A 169 17.34 -1.73 -9.54
N GLU A 170 17.72 -0.67 -10.16
CA GLU A 170 19.02 -0.51 -10.79
C GLU A 170 19.98 0.10 -9.77
#